data_a1cd180695e5f4ece6ee0a437f95a8ad
#
_entry.id   a1cd180695e5f4ece6ee0a437f95a8ad
#
_cell.length_a   1.000
_cell.length_b   1.000
_cell.length_c   1.000
_cell.angle_alpha   90.00
_cell.angle_beta   90.00
_cell.angle_gamma   90.00
#
_symmetry.space_group_name_H-M   'P 1'
#
loop_
_entity.id
_entity.type
_entity.pdbx_description
1 polymer ?
#
loop_
_entity_poly.entity_id
_entity_poly.type
_entity_poly.pdbx_seq_one_letter_code
_entity_poly.pdbx_strand_id
1 'polypeptide(L)'
;MQYTRSGEIFKKSQTYIPGGVNSPVRAFNSVDGNPIAITSGNGSVITDADGNDYIDFVGSWGPLILGHAHPEVVKAVHDTSEKGLTFGASTDLEVQLAEMVVDAVPSIEMVRFVNSGTEATMSAVRLARAYTERNIIIKFEGCYHGHGDLFLSKAGSGVAELDESSSLGVPKSVISYTISLPYNDAEKVENLF
;
A
#
# COMPACT_ATOMS: atom_id res chain seq x y z
N MET A 1 3.54 -9.54 -29.05
CA MET A 1 3.39 -8.19 -28.48
C MET A 1 4.71 -7.45 -28.64
N GLN A 2 4.68 -6.17 -28.96
CA GLN A 2 5.85 -5.31 -28.97
C GLN A 2 5.93 -4.55 -27.64
N TYR A 3 7.13 -4.29 -27.13
CA TYR A 3 7.37 -3.58 -25.86
C TYR A 3 8.46 -2.52 -26.00
N THR A 4 8.64 -1.99 -27.21
CA THR A 4 9.71 -1.04 -27.54
C THR A 4 9.57 0.25 -26.74
N ARG A 5 8.37 0.82 -26.74
CA ARG A 5 8.09 2.10 -26.07
C ARG A 5 8.13 1.96 -24.55
N SER A 6 7.58 0.88 -24.00
CA SER A 6 7.67 0.55 -22.58
C SER A 6 9.11 0.41 -22.12
N GLY A 7 9.96 -0.27 -22.91
CA GLY A 7 11.39 -0.39 -22.63
C GLY A 7 12.14 0.94 -22.64
N GLU A 8 11.85 1.83 -23.60
CA GLU A 8 12.42 3.19 -23.64
C GLU A 8 12.02 4.01 -22.42
N ILE A 9 10.74 3.95 -22.02
CA ILE A 9 10.22 4.64 -20.83
C ILE A 9 10.93 4.11 -19.58
N PHE A 10 11.05 2.79 -19.42
CA PHE A 10 11.73 2.19 -18.27
C PHE A 10 13.21 2.57 -18.22
N LYS A 11 13.92 2.48 -19.33
CA LYS A 11 15.32 2.92 -19.41
C LYS A 11 15.48 4.39 -19.01
N LYS A 12 14.57 5.26 -19.46
CA LYS A 12 14.56 6.68 -19.07
C LYS A 12 14.25 6.86 -17.60
N SER A 13 13.29 6.10 -17.06
CA SER A 13 12.89 6.20 -15.64
C SER A 13 14.05 5.85 -14.70
N GLN A 14 14.90 4.90 -15.05
CA GLN A 14 16.09 4.53 -14.29
C GLN A 14 17.10 5.67 -14.11
N THR A 15 17.04 6.70 -14.95
CA THR A 15 17.89 7.90 -14.82
C THR A 15 17.40 8.83 -13.70
N TYR A 16 16.10 8.81 -13.39
CA TYR A 16 15.47 9.78 -12.50
C TYR A 16 14.83 9.17 -11.26
N ILE A 17 14.52 7.89 -11.30
CA ILE A 17 13.81 7.17 -10.23
C ILE A 17 14.66 5.97 -9.78
N PRO A 18 14.98 5.82 -8.50
CA PRO A 18 15.72 4.67 -8.00
C PRO A 18 15.09 3.34 -8.44
N GLY A 19 15.85 2.49 -9.14
CA GLY A 19 15.33 1.25 -9.71
C GLY A 19 14.33 1.41 -10.87
N GLY A 20 14.10 2.66 -11.34
CA GLY A 20 13.19 2.97 -12.43
C GLY A 20 11.69 2.93 -12.05
N VAL A 21 11.35 2.71 -10.78
CA VAL A 21 9.98 2.54 -10.30
C VAL A 21 9.76 3.17 -8.93
N ASN A 22 8.54 3.61 -8.64
CA ASN A 22 8.17 4.14 -7.33
C ASN A 22 7.72 3.06 -6.32
N SER A 23 7.73 1.79 -6.74
CA SER A 23 7.50 0.64 -5.86
C SER A 23 8.31 -0.55 -6.37
N PRO A 24 9.14 -1.20 -5.52
CA PRO A 24 10.02 -2.31 -5.93
C PRO A 24 9.30 -3.46 -6.64
N VAL A 25 8.06 -3.74 -6.27
CA VAL A 25 7.25 -4.80 -6.88
C VAL A 25 6.97 -4.56 -8.38
N ARG A 26 7.07 -3.31 -8.84
CA ARG A 26 6.85 -2.93 -10.25
C ARG A 26 8.09 -3.08 -11.11
N ALA A 27 9.26 -3.38 -10.52
CA ALA A 27 10.55 -3.45 -11.24
C ALA A 27 10.78 -4.76 -11.97
N PHE A 28 9.87 -5.72 -11.92
CA PHE A 28 9.98 -7.06 -12.53
C PHE A 28 11.24 -7.86 -12.09
N ASN A 29 11.77 -7.57 -10.91
CA ASN A 29 13.00 -8.23 -10.41
C ASN A 29 12.87 -9.74 -10.23
N SER A 30 11.64 -10.26 -10.14
CA SER A 30 11.35 -11.69 -9.93
C SER A 30 10.76 -12.36 -11.17
N VAL A 31 10.66 -11.66 -12.29
CA VAL A 31 10.13 -12.17 -13.56
C VAL A 31 10.98 -11.67 -14.73
N ASP A 32 10.94 -12.39 -15.83
CA ASP A 32 11.66 -12.00 -17.05
C ASP A 32 10.98 -10.80 -17.73
N GLY A 33 11.79 -10.00 -18.42
CA GLY A 33 11.35 -8.84 -19.21
C GLY A 33 11.51 -7.51 -18.50
N ASN A 34 10.99 -6.47 -19.13
CA ASN A 34 10.95 -5.11 -18.59
C ASN A 34 9.56 -4.75 -18.13
N PRO A 35 9.41 -3.88 -17.13
CA PRO A 35 8.13 -3.30 -16.76
C PRO A 35 7.42 -2.66 -17.96
N ILE A 36 6.13 -2.89 -18.06
CA ILE A 36 5.26 -2.23 -19.05
C ILE A 36 4.80 -0.87 -18.53
N ALA A 37 4.72 0.11 -19.43
CA ALA A 37 4.23 1.45 -19.11
C ALA A 37 2.77 1.58 -19.52
N ILE A 38 1.86 1.62 -18.55
CA ILE A 38 0.41 1.75 -18.81
C ILE A 38 0.08 3.21 -19.14
N THR A 39 -0.74 3.41 -20.16
CA THR A 39 -1.19 4.73 -20.64
C THR A 39 -2.67 4.99 -20.40
N SER A 40 -3.49 3.94 -20.34
CA SER A 40 -4.93 4.08 -20.11
C SER A 40 -5.52 2.81 -19.52
N GLY A 41 -6.75 2.92 -19.01
CA GLY A 41 -7.55 1.80 -18.57
C GLY A 41 -9.05 2.11 -18.72
N ASN A 42 -9.84 1.08 -19.03
CA ASN A 42 -11.28 1.18 -19.11
C ASN A 42 -11.92 -0.14 -18.65
N GLY A 43 -12.80 -0.10 -17.68
CA GLY A 43 -13.40 -1.28 -17.09
C GLY A 43 -12.32 -2.24 -16.56
N SER A 44 -12.26 -3.45 -17.10
CA SER A 44 -11.29 -4.48 -16.72
C SER A 44 -10.02 -4.49 -17.59
N VAL A 45 -9.87 -3.57 -18.53
CA VAL A 45 -8.77 -3.57 -19.51
C VAL A 45 -7.84 -2.40 -19.23
N ILE A 46 -6.52 -2.66 -19.30
CA ILE A 46 -5.45 -1.64 -19.31
C ILE A 46 -4.69 -1.73 -20.61
N THR A 47 -4.27 -0.58 -21.14
CA THR A 47 -3.51 -0.46 -22.38
C THR A 47 -2.13 0.11 -22.10
N ASP A 48 -1.08 -0.51 -22.65
CA ASP A 48 0.30 -0.03 -22.49
C ASP A 48 0.69 1.02 -23.54
N ALA A 49 1.92 1.56 -23.41
CA ALA A 49 2.47 2.56 -24.30
C ALA A 49 2.79 2.04 -25.71
N ASP A 50 2.77 0.74 -25.90
CA ASP A 50 2.97 0.06 -27.19
C ASP A 50 1.62 -0.32 -27.85
N GLY A 51 0.48 -0.02 -27.19
CA GLY A 51 -0.87 -0.30 -27.68
C GLY A 51 -1.34 -1.74 -27.43
N ASN A 52 -0.69 -2.47 -26.53
CA ASN A 52 -1.17 -3.79 -26.16
C ASN A 52 -2.22 -3.68 -25.05
N ASP A 53 -3.28 -4.46 -25.15
CA ASP A 53 -4.33 -4.55 -24.14
C ASP A 53 -4.14 -5.77 -23.24
N TYR A 54 -4.43 -5.57 -21.93
CA TYR A 54 -4.35 -6.61 -20.90
C TYR A 54 -5.62 -6.59 -20.05
N ILE A 55 -6.06 -7.77 -19.62
CA ILE A 55 -7.07 -7.86 -18.56
C ILE A 55 -6.37 -7.61 -17.23
N ASP A 56 -6.84 -6.62 -16.50
CA ASP A 56 -6.27 -6.25 -15.20
C ASP A 56 -6.85 -7.10 -14.08
N PHE A 57 -6.09 -8.10 -13.63
CA PHE A 57 -6.39 -8.90 -12.43
C PHE A 57 -5.82 -8.31 -11.14
N VAL A 58 -5.11 -7.20 -11.22
CA VAL A 58 -4.48 -6.55 -10.05
C VAL A 58 -5.42 -5.53 -9.40
N GLY A 59 -6.22 -4.81 -10.21
CA GLY A 59 -7.21 -3.84 -9.72
C GLY A 59 -6.60 -2.80 -8.77
N SER A 60 -5.40 -2.26 -9.10
CA SER A 60 -4.63 -1.33 -8.26
C SER A 60 -4.37 -1.83 -6.83
N TRP A 61 -4.20 -3.16 -6.65
CA TRP A 61 -4.00 -3.84 -5.37
C TRP A 61 -5.23 -3.78 -4.45
N GLY A 62 -6.42 -3.81 -5.05
CA GLY A 62 -7.70 -3.97 -4.35
C GLY A 62 -8.68 -2.79 -4.41
N PRO A 63 -8.27 -1.51 -4.46
CA PRO A 63 -9.23 -0.40 -4.39
C PRO A 63 -10.10 -0.22 -5.64
N LEU A 64 -9.73 -0.78 -6.80
CA LEU A 64 -10.39 -0.53 -8.08
C LEU A 64 -11.59 -1.46 -8.32
N ILE A 65 -12.54 -1.51 -7.39
CA ILE A 65 -13.69 -2.43 -7.44
C ILE A 65 -14.69 -2.14 -8.57
N LEU A 66 -14.75 -0.91 -9.06
CA LEU A 66 -15.62 -0.49 -10.17
C LEU A 66 -14.94 -0.57 -11.54
N GLY A 67 -13.67 -1.00 -11.59
CA GLY A 67 -12.86 -0.99 -12.79
C GLY A 67 -12.29 0.40 -13.11
N HIS A 68 -11.50 0.46 -14.18
CA HIS A 68 -10.85 1.68 -14.64
C HIS A 68 -11.84 2.66 -15.25
N ALA A 69 -11.62 3.95 -15.01
CA ALA A 69 -12.34 5.07 -15.61
C ALA A 69 -13.89 4.96 -15.52
N HIS A 70 -14.41 4.49 -14.39
CA HIS A 70 -15.88 4.43 -14.20
C HIS A 70 -16.51 5.82 -14.41
N PRO A 71 -17.50 5.96 -15.30
CA PRO A 71 -17.96 7.28 -15.76
C PRO A 71 -18.45 8.20 -14.64
N GLU A 72 -19.21 7.65 -13.67
CA GLU A 72 -19.73 8.44 -12.55
C GLU A 72 -18.60 8.91 -11.61
N VAL A 73 -17.58 8.06 -11.38
CA VAL A 73 -16.43 8.42 -10.55
C VAL A 73 -15.61 9.51 -11.24
N VAL A 74 -15.33 9.35 -12.54
CA VAL A 74 -14.59 10.36 -13.32
C VAL A 74 -15.34 11.69 -13.31
N LYS A 75 -16.66 11.66 -13.52
CA LYS A 75 -17.51 12.86 -13.46
C LYS A 75 -17.46 13.53 -12.10
N ALA A 76 -17.62 12.79 -11.01
CA ALA A 76 -17.58 13.33 -9.65
C ALA A 76 -16.22 13.97 -9.32
N VAL A 77 -15.11 13.35 -9.75
CA VAL A 77 -13.77 13.93 -9.59
C VAL A 77 -13.64 15.23 -10.39
N HIS A 78 -14.09 15.23 -11.66
CA HIS A 78 -14.07 16.43 -12.51
C HIS A 78 -14.86 17.58 -11.87
N ASP A 79 -16.13 17.36 -11.54
CA ASP A 79 -17.02 18.39 -10.98
C ASP A 79 -16.50 18.96 -9.64
N THR A 80 -15.84 18.10 -8.83
CA THR A 80 -15.27 18.52 -7.54
C THR A 80 -13.96 19.27 -7.74
N SER A 81 -13.13 18.89 -8.69
CA SER A 81 -11.84 19.53 -8.96
C SER A 81 -11.99 20.98 -9.41
N GLU A 82 -13.10 21.34 -10.07
CA GLU A 82 -13.40 22.71 -10.46
C GLU A 82 -13.57 23.66 -9.25
N LYS A 83 -13.89 23.11 -8.08
CA LYS A 83 -14.05 23.90 -6.83
C LYS A 83 -12.74 24.07 -6.06
N GLY A 84 -11.67 23.39 -6.50
CA GLY A 84 -10.36 23.38 -5.88
C GLY A 84 -9.95 21.99 -5.41
N LEU A 85 -8.62 21.74 -5.39
CA LEU A 85 -8.04 20.43 -5.08
C LEU A 85 -7.59 20.29 -3.63
N THR A 86 -7.36 21.41 -2.92
CA THR A 86 -6.93 21.41 -1.51
C THR A 86 -7.19 22.80 -0.89
N PHE A 87 -7.54 22.83 0.38
CA PHE A 87 -7.89 24.08 1.05
C PHE A 87 -7.10 24.32 2.34
N GLY A 88 -6.40 23.33 2.86
CA GLY A 88 -5.77 23.40 4.18
C GLY A 88 -6.80 23.60 5.32
N ALA A 89 -8.06 23.25 5.07
CA ALA A 89 -9.19 23.38 5.99
C ALA A 89 -10.11 22.17 5.80
N SER A 90 -11.00 21.93 6.79
CA SER A 90 -12.00 20.86 6.72
C SER A 90 -13.03 21.11 5.63
N THR A 91 -13.54 20.03 5.03
CA THR A 91 -14.57 20.07 4.00
C THR A 91 -15.78 19.22 4.39
N ASP A 92 -16.93 19.56 3.86
CA ASP A 92 -18.16 18.80 4.05
C ASP A 92 -18.07 17.37 3.49
N LEU A 93 -17.29 17.17 2.40
CA LEU A 93 -17.06 15.86 1.81
C LEU A 93 -16.34 14.88 2.75
N GLU A 94 -15.45 15.37 3.62
CA GLU A 94 -14.81 14.53 4.64
C GLU A 94 -15.83 14.01 5.66
N VAL A 95 -16.77 14.84 6.06
CA VAL A 95 -17.84 14.47 7.00
C VAL A 95 -18.77 13.46 6.36
N GLN A 96 -19.23 13.70 5.14
CA GLN A 96 -20.08 12.77 4.40
C GLN A 96 -19.42 11.39 4.22
N LEU A 97 -18.14 11.36 3.87
CA LEU A 97 -17.40 10.09 3.75
C LEU A 97 -17.26 9.39 5.11
N ALA A 98 -17.02 10.14 6.20
CA ALA A 98 -16.93 9.57 7.54
C ALA A 98 -18.26 8.94 7.97
N GLU A 99 -19.39 9.61 7.74
CA GLU A 99 -20.75 9.08 7.98
C GLU A 99 -20.97 7.78 7.22
N MET A 100 -20.67 7.75 5.91
CA MET A 100 -20.81 6.55 5.09
C MET A 100 -19.98 5.36 5.62
N VAL A 101 -18.75 5.60 6.11
CA VAL A 101 -17.90 4.55 6.66
C VAL A 101 -18.46 4.03 7.99
N VAL A 102 -18.89 4.91 8.88
CA VAL A 102 -19.48 4.54 10.17
C VAL A 102 -20.79 3.75 9.97
N ASP A 103 -21.63 4.17 9.05
CA ASP A 103 -22.89 3.48 8.73
C ASP A 103 -22.64 2.08 8.10
N ALA A 104 -21.62 1.96 7.27
CA ALA A 104 -21.30 0.70 6.57
C ALA A 104 -20.59 -0.34 7.46
N VAL A 105 -19.88 0.06 8.51
CA VAL A 105 -19.05 -0.82 9.34
C VAL A 105 -19.45 -0.72 10.81
N PRO A 106 -20.26 -1.66 11.33
CA PRO A 106 -20.88 -1.56 12.68
C PRO A 106 -19.89 -1.41 13.85
N SER A 107 -18.63 -1.80 13.67
CA SER A 107 -17.59 -1.71 14.70
C SER A 107 -16.84 -0.37 14.70
N ILE A 108 -17.14 0.52 13.75
CA ILE A 108 -16.48 1.82 13.63
C ILE A 108 -17.39 2.90 14.19
N GLU A 109 -16.92 3.61 15.22
CA GLU A 109 -17.62 4.75 15.82
C GLU A 109 -17.07 6.08 15.33
N MET A 110 -15.78 6.14 14.97
CA MET A 110 -15.09 7.34 14.50
C MET A 110 -14.04 7.00 13.45
N VAL A 111 -13.83 7.89 12.50
CA VAL A 111 -12.87 7.71 11.39
C VAL A 111 -11.88 8.85 11.35
N ARG A 112 -10.62 8.52 11.05
CA ARG A 112 -9.60 9.48 10.65
C ARG A 112 -9.04 9.09 9.28
N PHE A 113 -9.12 10.00 8.33
CA PHE A 113 -8.55 9.80 7.00
C PHE A 113 -7.07 10.16 6.96
N VAL A 114 -6.33 9.43 6.17
CA VAL A 114 -4.90 9.62 5.86
C VAL A 114 -4.67 9.36 4.37
N ASN A 115 -3.49 9.70 3.86
CA ASN A 115 -3.23 9.63 2.41
C ASN A 115 -2.73 8.27 1.92
N SER A 116 -2.33 7.36 2.80
CA SER A 116 -1.76 6.06 2.42
C SER A 116 -2.01 4.98 3.46
N GLY A 117 -1.92 3.71 3.04
CA GLY A 117 -1.95 2.58 3.95
C GLY A 117 -0.79 2.58 4.96
N THR A 118 0.37 3.10 4.58
CA THR A 118 1.49 3.29 5.51
C THR A 118 1.14 4.24 6.64
N GLU A 119 0.54 5.39 6.34
CA GLU A 119 0.10 6.35 7.36
C GLU A 119 -1.02 5.76 8.24
N ALA A 120 -1.94 5.00 7.64
CA ALA A 120 -3.00 4.32 8.38
C ALA A 120 -2.44 3.32 9.40
N THR A 121 -1.56 2.43 8.97
CA THR A 121 -0.94 1.41 9.83
C THR A 121 -0.04 2.02 10.90
N MET A 122 0.75 3.05 10.58
CA MET A 122 1.55 3.81 11.56
C MET A 122 0.64 4.45 12.61
N SER A 123 -0.47 5.05 12.20
CA SER A 123 -1.42 5.69 13.11
C SER A 123 -2.14 4.66 13.99
N ALA A 124 -2.55 3.53 13.41
CA ALA A 124 -3.18 2.44 14.14
C ALA A 124 -2.26 1.85 15.22
N VAL A 125 -0.98 1.59 14.90
CA VAL A 125 -0.02 1.10 15.89
C VAL A 125 0.22 2.13 17.00
N ARG A 126 0.33 3.41 16.65
CA ARG A 126 0.49 4.47 17.67
C ARG A 126 -0.70 4.53 18.61
N LEU A 127 -1.91 4.43 18.07
CA LEU A 127 -3.14 4.41 18.86
C LEU A 127 -3.20 3.16 19.75
N ALA A 128 -2.92 1.98 19.21
CA ALA A 128 -2.91 0.73 19.96
C ALA A 128 -1.92 0.76 21.11
N ARG A 129 -0.69 1.25 20.88
CA ARG A 129 0.33 1.41 21.92
C ARG A 129 -0.11 2.38 23.01
N ALA A 130 -0.68 3.51 22.65
CA ALA A 130 -1.15 4.50 23.61
C ALA A 130 -2.32 3.96 24.47
N TYR A 131 -3.22 3.23 23.85
CA TYR A 131 -4.39 2.67 24.53
C TYR A 131 -4.05 1.49 25.46
N THR A 132 -3.12 0.62 25.03
CA THR A 132 -2.76 -0.60 25.76
C THR A 132 -1.55 -0.42 26.68
N GLU A 133 -0.80 0.67 26.55
CA GLU A 133 0.50 0.91 27.17
C GLU A 133 1.56 -0.17 26.84
N ARG A 134 1.37 -0.91 25.73
CA ARG A 134 2.28 -1.96 25.26
C ARG A 134 3.08 -1.50 24.05
N ASN A 135 4.35 -1.92 23.98
CA ASN A 135 5.27 -1.48 22.92
C ASN A 135 5.40 -2.49 21.78
N ILE A 136 5.29 -3.78 22.08
CA ILE A 136 5.49 -4.85 21.11
C ILE A 136 4.29 -4.96 20.19
N ILE A 137 4.57 -5.18 18.90
CA ILE A 137 3.58 -5.58 17.91
C ILE A 137 3.97 -6.91 17.30
N ILE A 138 2.99 -7.67 16.87
CA ILE A 138 3.17 -8.91 16.13
C ILE A 138 2.72 -8.67 14.71
N LYS A 139 3.48 -9.15 13.74
CA LYS A 139 3.10 -9.24 12.32
C LYS A 139 3.36 -10.64 11.81
N PHE A 140 2.80 -10.98 10.66
CA PHE A 140 3.07 -12.25 10.00
C PHE A 140 4.04 -12.09 8.83
N GLU A 141 4.86 -13.12 8.61
CA GLU A 141 5.77 -13.20 7.48
C GLU A 141 5.01 -13.11 6.15
N GLY A 142 5.62 -12.48 5.15
CA GLY A 142 5.00 -12.30 3.84
C GLY A 142 3.88 -11.26 3.78
N CYS A 143 3.44 -10.70 4.92
CA CYS A 143 2.40 -9.68 4.96
C CYS A 143 2.99 -8.27 4.87
N TYR A 144 2.52 -7.49 3.89
CA TYR A 144 2.91 -6.11 3.70
C TYR A 144 1.98 -5.15 4.46
N HIS A 145 2.56 -4.25 5.25
CA HIS A 145 1.83 -3.28 6.06
C HIS A 145 2.28 -1.82 5.81
N GLY A 146 2.81 -1.55 4.63
CA GLY A 146 3.43 -0.26 4.32
C GLY A 146 4.93 -0.24 4.59
N HIS A 147 5.56 0.91 4.35
CA HIS A 147 7.01 1.07 4.46
C HIS A 147 7.44 1.88 5.69
N GLY A 148 6.61 1.94 6.73
CA GLY A 148 7.04 2.46 8.03
C GLY A 148 8.09 1.55 8.65
N ASP A 149 9.14 2.12 9.24
CA ASP A 149 10.33 1.40 9.73
C ASP A 149 9.99 0.19 10.60
N LEU A 150 8.97 0.32 11.45
CA LEU A 150 8.53 -0.75 12.35
C LEU A 150 8.02 -2.01 11.62
N PHE A 151 7.62 -1.89 10.35
CA PHE A 151 7.13 -3.02 9.55
C PHE A 151 8.19 -3.62 8.63
N LEU A 152 9.38 -3.01 8.56
CA LEU A 152 10.48 -3.44 7.69
C LEU A 152 11.41 -4.45 8.39
N SER A 153 10.88 -5.24 9.33
CA SER A 153 11.56 -6.40 9.90
C SER A 153 11.45 -7.61 8.97
N LYS A 154 12.54 -8.36 8.83
CA LYS A 154 12.52 -9.72 8.29
C LYS A 154 12.21 -10.69 9.43
N ALA A 155 11.59 -11.82 9.10
CA ALA A 155 11.44 -12.91 10.03
C ALA A 155 12.81 -13.39 10.54
N GLY A 156 13.00 -13.34 11.86
CA GLY A 156 14.10 -14.02 12.54
C GLY A 156 13.74 -15.47 12.79
N SER A 157 14.72 -16.36 12.82
CA SER A 157 14.53 -17.78 13.06
C SER A 157 14.39 -18.13 14.54
N GLY A 158 13.40 -17.57 15.25
CA GLY A 158 13.08 -17.97 16.62
C GLY A 158 12.93 -16.82 17.62
N VAL A 159 12.32 -17.12 18.75
CA VAL A 159 11.91 -16.19 19.82
C VAL A 159 13.10 -15.44 20.51
N ALA A 160 14.33 -15.74 20.15
CA ALA A 160 15.53 -15.21 20.80
C ALA A 160 16.49 -14.42 19.89
N GLU A 161 16.29 -14.43 18.56
CA GLU A 161 17.11 -13.66 17.64
C GLU A 161 16.34 -12.42 17.18
N LEU A 162 16.92 -11.24 17.44
CA LEU A 162 16.39 -9.96 16.99
C LEU A 162 16.25 -9.98 15.46
N ASP A 163 15.06 -9.67 14.99
CA ASP A 163 14.75 -9.55 13.57
C ASP A 163 15.78 -8.64 12.87
N GLU A 164 16.22 -9.07 11.70
CA GLU A 164 17.03 -8.21 10.84
C GLU A 164 16.12 -7.28 10.03
N SER A 165 16.60 -6.06 9.79
CA SER A 165 15.91 -5.14 8.89
C SER A 165 15.90 -5.67 7.47
N SER A 166 14.75 -5.58 6.82
CA SER A 166 14.62 -5.83 5.37
C SER A 166 15.12 -4.67 4.52
N SER A 167 15.41 -3.52 5.15
CA SER A 167 15.86 -2.30 4.48
C SER A 167 17.07 -1.69 5.19
N LEU A 168 18.08 -1.34 4.39
CA LEU A 168 19.22 -0.59 4.90
C LEU A 168 18.76 0.76 5.46
N GLY A 169 19.32 1.16 6.59
CA GLY A 169 19.00 2.44 7.23
C GLY A 169 17.91 2.38 8.30
N VAL A 170 17.23 1.26 8.49
CA VAL A 170 16.29 1.08 9.61
C VAL A 170 17.08 0.68 10.87
N PRO A 171 17.03 1.49 11.97
CA PRO A 171 17.75 1.17 13.18
C PRO A 171 17.23 -0.12 13.84
N LYS A 172 18.13 -0.94 14.37
CA LYS A 172 17.76 -2.18 15.10
C LYS A 172 16.84 -1.90 16.30
N SER A 173 17.00 -0.77 16.96
CA SER A 173 16.14 -0.34 18.08
C SER A 173 14.68 -0.11 17.65
N VAL A 174 14.42 0.20 16.41
CA VAL A 174 13.05 0.38 15.92
C VAL A 174 12.38 -0.96 15.68
N ILE A 175 13.06 -1.90 15.01
CA ILE A 175 12.52 -3.22 14.71
C ILE A 175 12.46 -4.15 15.92
N SER A 176 13.22 -3.88 17.01
CA SER A 176 13.17 -4.68 18.24
C SER A 176 11.80 -4.70 18.93
N TYR A 177 10.90 -3.80 18.55
CA TYR A 177 9.51 -3.78 19.01
C TYR A 177 8.54 -4.52 18.09
N THR A 178 9.05 -5.21 17.06
CA THR A 178 8.22 -5.95 16.09
C THR A 178 8.65 -7.41 16.07
N ILE A 179 7.72 -8.31 16.32
CA ILE A 179 7.91 -9.76 16.22
C ILE A 179 7.23 -10.24 14.94
N SER A 180 7.99 -10.92 14.09
CA SER A 180 7.45 -11.56 12.88
C SER A 180 7.23 -13.05 13.13
N LEU A 181 6.03 -13.55 12.91
CA LEU A 181 5.66 -14.95 13.06
C LEU A 181 5.27 -15.56 11.73
N PRO A 182 5.48 -16.86 11.51
CA PRO A 182 4.94 -17.55 10.35
C PRO A 182 3.43 -17.39 10.27
N TYR A 183 2.91 -17.18 9.06
CA TYR A 183 1.46 -17.09 8.84
C TYR A 183 0.80 -18.44 9.10
N ASN A 184 -0.40 -18.42 9.73
CA ASN A 184 -1.21 -19.61 10.02
C ASN A 184 -0.56 -20.63 10.97
N ASP A 185 0.33 -20.17 11.87
CA ASP A 185 0.96 -20.96 12.91
C ASP A 185 0.39 -20.53 14.29
N ALA A 186 -0.75 -21.10 14.66
CA ALA A 186 -1.45 -20.75 15.90
C ALA A 186 -0.62 -21.10 17.15
N GLU A 187 0.13 -22.22 17.12
CA GLU A 187 0.96 -22.67 18.23
C GLU A 187 2.05 -21.64 18.57
N LYS A 188 2.70 -21.06 17.54
CA LYS A 188 3.69 -20.01 17.78
C LYS A 188 3.09 -18.72 18.33
N VAL A 189 1.85 -18.41 17.94
CA VAL A 189 1.14 -17.27 18.53
C VAL A 189 0.83 -17.53 20.00
N GLU A 190 0.29 -18.70 20.33
CA GLU A 190 -0.05 -19.10 21.72
C GLU A 190 1.19 -19.13 22.63
N ASN A 191 2.31 -19.64 22.13
CA ASN A 191 3.57 -19.70 22.91
C ASN A 191 4.20 -18.33 23.19
N LEU A 192 3.75 -17.28 22.52
CA LEU A 192 4.26 -15.90 22.71
C LEU A 192 3.52 -15.14 23.81
N PHE A 193 2.31 -15.57 24.17
CA PHE A 193 1.47 -14.98 25.21
C PHE A 193 1.49 -15.78 26.51
#